data_7256eff80f202c0c84e655cfc707d752
#
_entry.id   7256eff80f202c0c84e655cfc707d752
#
_cell.length_a   1.000
_cell.length_b   1.000
_cell.length_c   1.000
_cell.angle_alpha   90.00
_cell.angle_beta   90.00
_cell.angle_gamma   90.00
#
_symmetry.space_group_name_H-M   'P 1'
#
loop_
_entity.id
_entity.type
_entity.pdbx_description
1 polymer ?
#
loop_
_entity_poly.entity_id
_entity_poly.type
_entity_poly.pdbx_seq_one_letter_code
_entity_poly.pdbx_strand_id
1 'polypeptide(L)'
;IDNMKDIYIRSVKKLAYILINHEVDYDIQLDRYNNTVFVLEDTEEVRELKNRYEHCVRQGSGLPVDLVKFLDQCRELRAEIREVKGSE
;
A
#
# COMPACT_ATOMS: atom_id res chain seq x y z
N ILE A 1 -12.23 17.83 14.38
CA ILE A 1 -11.63 17.90 14.29
C ILE A 1 -11.03 17.07 13.70
N ASP A 2 -10.96 16.47 13.34
CA ASP A 2 -10.37 15.76 12.85
C ASP A 2 -10.31 15.74 11.63
N ASN A 3 -9.71 15.95 11.06
CA ASN A 3 -9.43 15.98 9.85
C ASN A 3 -8.70 14.86 9.45
N MET A 4 -9.06 13.71 9.89
CA MET A 4 -8.45 12.55 9.46
C MET A 4 -8.76 12.39 8.04
N LYS A 5 -7.78 12.37 7.19
CA LYS A 5 -7.96 12.09 5.78
C LYS A 5 -7.45 10.72 5.47
N ASP A 6 -7.96 10.15 4.40
CA ASP A 6 -7.52 8.84 3.94
C ASP A 6 -6.62 8.99 2.74
N ILE A 7 -5.67 8.10 2.63
CA ILE A 7 -4.83 7.97 1.45
C ILE A 7 -5.29 6.74 0.70
N TYR A 8 -5.43 6.87 -0.62
CA TYR A 8 -5.87 5.77 -1.47
C TYR A 8 -4.70 5.29 -2.31
N ILE A 9 -4.36 4.00 -2.18
CA ILE A 9 -3.22 3.41 -2.88
C ILE A 9 -3.73 2.24 -3.71
N ARG A 10 -3.36 2.21 -4.97
CA ARG A 10 -3.78 1.12 -5.84
C ARG A 10 -2.66 0.13 -6.11
N SER A 11 -1.43 0.48 -5.81
CA SER A 11 -0.28 -0.36 -6.10
C SER A 11 0.03 -1.30 -4.93
N VAL A 12 0.03 -2.59 -5.20
CA VAL A 12 0.41 -3.60 -4.19
C VAL A 12 1.83 -3.34 -3.72
N LYS A 13 2.74 -3.05 -4.65
CA LYS A 13 4.14 -2.85 -4.29
C LYS A 13 4.35 -1.62 -3.44
N LYS A 14 3.63 -0.54 -3.75
CA LYS A 14 3.74 0.68 -2.96
C LYS A 14 3.26 0.44 -1.52
N LEU A 15 2.12 -0.22 -1.37
CA LEU A 15 1.62 -0.53 -0.04
C LEU A 15 2.55 -1.47 0.69
N ALA A 16 3.08 -2.48 -0.01
CA ALA A 16 4.01 -3.41 0.62
C ALA A 16 5.23 -2.67 1.17
N TYR A 17 5.76 -1.72 0.41
CA TYR A 17 6.89 -0.94 0.88
C TYR A 17 6.53 -0.18 2.15
N ILE A 18 5.36 0.41 2.20
CA ILE A 18 4.93 1.15 3.39
C ILE A 18 4.80 0.19 4.58
N LEU A 19 4.20 -0.96 4.38
CA LEU A 19 3.93 -1.88 5.48
C LEU A 19 5.18 -2.50 6.08
N ILE A 20 6.21 -2.75 5.27
CA ILE A 20 7.43 -3.35 5.82
C ILE A 20 8.27 -2.31 6.57
N ASN A 21 7.95 -1.03 6.43
CA ASN A 21 8.70 0.02 7.12
C ASN A 21 7.91 0.65 8.25
N HIS A 22 6.60 0.49 8.27
CA HIS A 22 5.78 1.13 9.29
C HIS A 22 4.48 0.34 9.44
N GLU A 23 4.20 -0.07 10.65
CA GLU A 23 2.97 -0.81 10.89
C GLU A 23 1.78 0.13 10.83
N VAL A 24 0.84 -0.15 9.96
CA VAL A 24 -0.33 0.69 9.76
C VAL A 24 -1.49 -0.18 9.30
N ASP A 25 -2.68 0.20 9.75
CA ASP A 25 -3.89 -0.51 9.34
C ASP A 25 -4.36 0.00 7.99
N TYR A 26 -5.00 -0.87 7.24
CA TYR A 26 -5.52 -0.50 5.94
C TYR A 26 -6.78 -1.32 5.66
N ASP A 27 -7.64 -0.76 4.81
CA ASP A 27 -8.82 -1.47 4.31
C ASP A 27 -8.65 -1.72 2.83
N ILE A 28 -9.28 -2.78 2.36
CA ILE A 28 -9.31 -3.10 0.93
C ILE A 28 -10.71 -2.85 0.43
N GLN A 29 -10.83 -2.02 -0.59
CA GLN A 29 -12.10 -1.69 -1.20
C GLN A 29 -12.03 -1.95 -2.69
N LEU A 30 -13.18 -2.19 -3.30
CA LEU A 30 -13.27 -2.34 -4.74
C LEU A 30 -13.97 -1.12 -5.31
N ASP A 31 -13.44 -0.56 -6.39
CA ASP A 31 -14.09 0.57 -7.02
C ASP A 31 -15.18 0.05 -7.97
N ARG A 32 -15.83 0.97 -8.70
CA ARG A 32 -16.96 0.60 -9.55
C ARG A 32 -16.54 -0.34 -10.69
N TYR A 33 -15.26 -0.39 -11.00
CA TYR A 33 -14.75 -1.26 -12.05
C TYR A 33 -14.15 -2.56 -11.49
N ASN A 34 -14.39 -2.81 -10.19
CA ASN A 34 -13.90 -4.01 -9.51
C ASN A 34 -12.38 -4.03 -9.38
N ASN A 35 -11.76 -2.85 -9.37
CA ASN A 35 -10.33 -2.73 -9.12
C ASN A 35 -10.08 -2.47 -7.66
N THR A 36 -8.98 -3.00 -7.15
CA THR A 36 -8.64 -2.91 -5.74
C THR A 36 -8.09 -1.54 -5.39
N VAL A 37 -8.54 -1.01 -4.26
CA VAL A 37 -8.02 0.23 -3.70
C VAL A 37 -7.74 -0.03 -2.22
N PHE A 38 -6.54 0.32 -1.78
CA PHE A 38 -6.18 0.23 -0.36
C PHE A 38 -6.36 1.60 0.27
N VAL A 39 -7.02 1.63 1.42
CA VAL A 39 -7.33 2.88 2.11
C VAL A 39 -6.60 2.90 3.43
N LEU A 40 -5.77 3.91 3.65
CA LEU A 40 -5.00 4.06 4.87
C LEU A 40 -5.22 5.45 5.44
N GLU A 41 -4.99 5.59 6.74
CA GLU A 41 -5.04 6.89 7.36
C GLU A 41 -3.86 7.73 6.89
N ASP A 42 -4.10 9.00 6.61
CA ASP A 42 -3.06 9.91 6.13
C ASP A 42 -2.24 10.41 7.30
N THR A 43 -1.21 9.67 7.66
CA THR A 43 -0.27 10.11 8.69
C THR A 43 1.01 10.59 8.03
N GLU A 44 1.81 11.29 8.81
CA GLU A 44 3.08 11.80 8.29
C GLU A 44 4.00 10.66 7.86
N GLU A 45 4.03 9.58 8.65
CA GLU A 45 4.89 8.44 8.34
C GLU A 45 4.47 7.77 7.03
N VAL A 46 3.17 7.57 6.86
CA VAL A 46 2.67 6.94 5.63
C VAL A 46 2.96 7.83 4.44
N ARG A 47 2.73 9.13 4.58
CA ARG A 47 2.95 10.08 3.48
C ARG A 47 4.41 10.10 3.08
N GLU A 48 5.31 10.08 4.05
CA GLU A 48 6.74 10.09 3.79
C GLU A 48 7.17 8.85 3.02
N LEU A 49 6.72 7.68 3.46
CA LEU A 49 7.08 6.43 2.80
C LEU A 49 6.49 6.36 1.39
N LYS A 50 5.25 6.80 1.25
CA LYS A 50 4.61 6.84 -0.06
C LYS A 50 5.40 7.75 -1.02
N ASN A 51 5.78 8.92 -0.55
CA ASN A 51 6.51 9.87 -1.38
C ASN A 51 7.90 9.35 -1.73
N ARG A 52 8.56 8.69 -0.80
CA ARG A 52 9.88 8.11 -1.05
C ARG A 52 9.79 7.04 -2.14
N TYR A 53 8.79 6.18 -2.07
CA TYR A 53 8.61 5.15 -3.07
C TYR A 53 8.36 5.80 -4.44
N GLU A 54 7.46 6.77 -4.50
CA GLU A 54 7.11 7.43 -5.76
C GLU A 54 8.30 8.17 -6.36
N HIS A 55 9.08 8.81 -5.50
CA HIS A 55 10.24 9.56 -5.96
C HIS A 55 11.28 8.61 -6.58
N CYS A 56 11.57 7.50 -5.91
CA CYS A 56 12.57 6.56 -6.41
C CYS A 56 12.13 5.93 -7.72
N VAL A 57 10.85 5.59 -7.83
CA VAL A 57 10.34 5.02 -9.08
C VAL A 57 10.45 6.03 -10.22
N ARG A 58 10.08 7.30 -9.93
CA ARG A 58 10.10 8.34 -10.96
C ARG A 58 11.52 8.64 -11.42
N GLN A 59 12.48 8.63 -10.49
CA GLN A 59 13.86 8.94 -10.82
C GLN A 59 14.64 7.73 -11.34
N GLY A 60 14.06 6.56 -11.24
CA GLY A 60 14.78 5.35 -11.61
C GLY A 60 15.88 4.99 -10.63
N SER A 61 15.77 5.47 -9.40
CA SER A 61 16.77 5.23 -8.36
C SER A 61 16.47 3.95 -7.61
N GLY A 62 17.51 3.35 -7.04
CA GLY A 62 17.30 2.19 -6.18
C GLY A 62 16.61 2.57 -4.90
N LEU A 63 15.80 1.68 -4.37
CA LEU A 63 15.12 1.88 -3.11
C LEU A 63 15.45 0.69 -2.22
N PRO A 64 16.22 0.89 -1.14
CA PRO A 64 16.64 -0.23 -0.29
C PRO A 64 15.43 -0.87 0.39
N VAL A 65 15.30 -2.18 0.26
CA VAL A 65 14.25 -2.92 0.94
C VAL A 65 14.81 -4.28 1.33
N ASP A 66 14.22 -4.87 2.37
CA ASP A 66 14.49 -6.27 2.67
C ASP A 66 13.67 -7.07 1.65
N LEU A 67 14.35 -7.67 0.71
CA LEU A 67 13.69 -8.33 -0.42
C LEU A 67 12.73 -9.42 0.03
N VAL A 68 13.15 -10.24 0.99
CA VAL A 68 12.31 -11.35 1.44
C VAL A 68 11.03 -10.80 2.10
N LYS A 69 11.17 -9.82 2.98
CA LYS A 69 10.01 -9.22 3.63
C LYS A 69 9.10 -8.54 2.61
N PHE A 70 9.70 -7.88 1.64
CA PHE A 70 8.92 -7.19 0.61
C PHE A 70 8.10 -8.18 -0.21
N LEU A 71 8.73 -9.25 -0.65
CA LEU A 71 8.05 -10.25 -1.47
C LEU A 71 6.96 -10.97 -0.68
N ASP A 72 7.24 -11.27 0.59
CA ASP A 72 6.24 -11.91 1.45
C ASP A 72 5.04 -10.98 1.65
N GLN A 73 5.29 -9.71 1.87
CA GLN A 73 4.21 -8.75 2.06
C GLN A 73 3.36 -8.63 0.79
N CYS A 74 4.01 -8.60 -0.36
CA CYS A 74 3.27 -8.55 -1.63
C CYS A 74 2.40 -9.78 -1.80
N ARG A 75 2.94 -10.95 -1.43
CA ARG A 75 2.18 -12.20 -1.54
C ARG A 75 0.96 -12.18 -0.64
N GLU A 76 1.12 -11.67 0.58
CA GLU A 76 0.00 -11.58 1.51
C GLU A 76 -1.08 -10.63 1.00
N LEU A 77 -0.67 -9.49 0.46
CA LEU A 77 -1.63 -8.53 -0.07
C LEU A 77 -2.40 -9.11 -1.25
N ARG A 78 -1.72 -9.83 -2.12
CA ARG A 78 -2.39 -10.45 -3.25
C ARG A 78 -3.37 -11.53 -2.82
N ALA A 79 -3.04 -12.26 -1.75
CA ALA A 79 -3.95 -13.25 -1.20
C ALA A 79 -5.20 -12.58 -0.64
N GLU A 80 -5.02 -11.46 0.05
CA GLU A 80 -6.16 -10.72 0.60
C GLU A 80 -7.05 -10.17 -0.51
N ILE A 81 -6.44 -9.70 -1.59
CA ILE A 81 -7.21 -9.22 -2.73
C ILE A 81 -8.07 -10.34 -3.30
N ARG A 82 -7.49 -11.52 -3.44
CA ARG A 82 -8.24 -12.66 -3.96
C ARG A 82 -9.42 -13.00 -3.06
N GLU A 83 -9.24 -12.92 -1.75
CA GLU A 83 -10.32 -13.16 -0.82
C GLU A 83 -11.43 -12.14 -0.96
N VAL A 84 -11.08 -10.88 -1.09
CA VAL A 84 -12.08 -9.83 -1.23
C VAL A 84 -12.88 -10.03 -2.51
N LYS A 85 -12.19 -10.30 -3.62
CA LYS A 85 -12.88 -10.46 -4.89
C LYS A 85 -13.64 -11.78 -4.96
N GLY A 86 -13.18 -12.78 -4.27
CA GLY A 86 -13.81 -14.09 -4.30
C GLY A 86 -15.01 -14.23 -3.38
N SER A 87 -15.20 -13.27 -2.47
CA SER A 87 -16.30 -13.39 -1.53
C SER A 87 -17.60 -12.81 -2.07
N GLU A 88 -17.65 -12.47 -3.32
CA GLU A 88 -18.90 -11.98 -3.89
C GLU A 88 -19.80 -13.05 -4.42
#